data_c974b319e369eb86902e81e9949534da
#
_entry.id   c974b319e369eb86902e81e9949534da
#
_cell.length_a   1.000
_cell.length_b   1.000
_cell.length_c   1.000
_cell.angle_alpha   90.00
_cell.angle_beta   90.00
_cell.angle_gamma   90.00
#
_symmetry.space_group_name_H-M   'P 1'
#
loop_
_entity.id
_entity.type
_entity.pdbx_description
1 polymer ?
#
loop_
_entity_poly.entity_id
_entity_poly.type
_entity_poly.pdbx_seq_one_letter_code
_entity_poly.pdbx_strand_id
1 'polypeptide(L)'
;MKRREIPAAFAIFAIIFLIAIDFIRQMPYSKIKGKVLQMEVQAVEKNNKSTCRNAKLQDARQTAGMSQSQLAAAAGISVRILQDYERGARDINGAKLTTLLKICNALECSLWEIITDPATLEGLDTYDKRRR
;
A
#
# COMPACT_ATOMS: atom_id res chain seq x y z
N MET A 1 3.84 12.25 53.78
CA MET A 1 3.74 11.55 52.48
C MET A 1 2.32 11.63 51.95
N LYS A 2 2.11 12.40 50.92
CA LYS A 2 0.81 12.43 50.22
C LYS A 2 0.64 11.13 49.44
N ARG A 3 -0.30 10.30 49.82
CA ARG A 3 -0.75 9.17 48.98
C ARG A 3 -1.33 9.77 47.69
N ARG A 4 -0.74 9.44 46.56
CA ARG A 4 -1.35 9.77 45.29
C ARG A 4 -2.61 8.91 45.13
N GLU A 5 -3.76 9.53 45.36
CA GLU A 5 -5.04 8.92 45.08
C GLU A 5 -5.15 8.72 43.58
N ILE A 6 -5.30 7.47 43.16
CA ILE A 6 -5.57 7.14 41.77
C ILE A 6 -6.98 7.65 41.45
N PRO A 7 -7.18 8.52 40.43
CA PRO A 7 -8.51 9.03 40.13
C PRO A 7 -9.46 7.88 39.80
N ALA A 8 -10.71 7.95 40.32
CA ALA A 8 -11.73 6.92 40.13
C ALA A 8 -11.95 6.51 38.65
N ALA A 9 -11.70 7.40 37.72
CA ALA A 9 -11.73 7.14 36.28
C ALA A 9 -10.69 6.08 35.84
N PHE A 10 -9.52 6.04 36.47
CA PHE A 10 -8.50 5.02 36.19
C PHE A 10 -8.89 3.63 36.73
N ALA A 11 -9.53 3.58 37.88
CA ALA A 11 -10.03 2.33 38.48
C ALA A 11 -11.13 1.70 37.59
N ILE A 12 -12.04 2.51 37.05
CA ILE A 12 -13.10 2.07 36.16
C ILE A 12 -12.50 1.59 34.82
N PHE A 13 -11.50 2.27 34.28
CA PHE A 13 -10.81 1.87 33.08
C PHE A 13 -10.06 0.54 33.21
N ALA A 14 -9.39 0.34 34.38
CA ALA A 14 -8.71 -0.91 34.69
C ALA A 14 -9.70 -2.07 34.86
N ILE A 15 -10.87 -1.85 35.46
CA ILE A 15 -11.92 -2.88 35.60
C ILE A 15 -12.52 -3.23 34.25
N ILE A 16 -12.82 -2.25 33.39
CA ILE A 16 -13.31 -2.50 32.01
C ILE A 16 -12.28 -3.25 31.19
N PHE A 17 -11.00 -2.90 31.33
CA PHE A 17 -9.90 -3.57 30.64
C PHE A 17 -9.72 -5.02 31.10
N LEU A 18 -9.83 -5.30 32.40
CA LEU A 18 -9.80 -6.65 32.97
C LEU A 18 -11.00 -7.50 32.50
N ILE A 19 -12.20 -6.93 32.47
CA ILE A 19 -13.41 -7.60 31.96
C ILE A 19 -13.28 -7.89 30.48
N ALA A 20 -12.72 -6.97 29.69
CA ALA A 20 -12.47 -7.16 28.27
C ALA A 20 -11.45 -8.28 28.01
N ILE A 21 -10.39 -8.36 28.83
CA ILE A 21 -9.38 -9.43 28.74
C ILE A 21 -9.99 -10.79 29.10
N ASP A 22 -10.81 -10.87 30.15
CA ASP A 22 -11.48 -12.13 30.52
C ASP A 22 -12.49 -12.56 29.48
N PHE A 23 -13.21 -11.64 28.88
CA PHE A 23 -14.13 -11.91 27.77
C PHE A 23 -13.40 -12.45 26.53
N ILE A 24 -12.24 -11.87 26.19
CA ILE A 24 -11.38 -12.33 25.10
C ILE A 24 -10.79 -13.71 25.40
N ARG A 25 -10.45 -13.97 26.65
CA ARG A 25 -9.86 -15.25 27.10
C ARG A 25 -10.85 -16.41 27.05
N GLN A 26 -12.15 -16.13 27.17
CA GLN A 26 -13.22 -17.13 27.11
C GLN A 26 -13.69 -17.42 25.67
N MET A 27 -13.34 -16.58 24.69
CA MET A 27 -13.69 -16.84 23.31
C MET A 27 -12.81 -17.93 22.68
N PRO A 28 -13.37 -18.94 22.03
CA PRO A 28 -12.58 -19.93 21.31
C PRO A 28 -11.77 -19.24 20.20
N TYR A 29 -10.47 -19.53 20.17
CA TYR A 29 -9.49 -18.92 19.25
C TYR A 29 -9.92 -18.96 17.76
N SER A 30 -10.69 -19.98 17.38
CA SER A 30 -11.26 -20.14 16.04
C SER A 30 -12.25 -19.02 15.65
N LYS A 31 -13.03 -18.49 16.60
CA LYS A 31 -13.96 -17.37 16.37
C LYS A 31 -13.25 -16.03 16.25
N ILE A 32 -12.17 -15.83 17.01
CA ILE A 32 -11.39 -14.60 16.98
C ILE A 32 -10.64 -14.47 15.66
N LYS A 33 -10.06 -15.57 15.16
CA LYS A 33 -9.31 -15.58 13.90
C LYS A 33 -10.17 -15.24 12.69
N GLY A 34 -11.41 -15.74 12.64
CA GLY A 34 -12.35 -15.44 11.56
C GLY A 34 -12.80 -13.97 11.55
N LYS A 35 -13.04 -13.39 12.72
CA LYS A 35 -13.50 -12.01 12.86
C LYS A 35 -12.39 -10.98 12.58
N VAL A 36 -11.18 -11.24 13.07
CA VAL A 36 -9.99 -10.39 12.84
C VAL A 36 -9.58 -10.44 11.37
N LEU A 37 -9.58 -11.62 10.74
CA LEU A 37 -9.30 -11.75 9.30
C LEU A 37 -10.34 -11.03 8.44
N GLN A 38 -11.63 -11.08 8.78
CA GLN A 38 -12.66 -10.33 8.07
C GLN A 38 -12.55 -8.81 8.25
N MET A 39 -12.15 -8.34 9.44
CA MET A 39 -11.91 -6.91 9.68
C MET A 39 -10.66 -6.40 8.94
N GLU A 40 -9.58 -7.19 8.88
CA GLU A 40 -8.37 -6.86 8.12
C GLU A 40 -8.63 -6.88 6.61
N VAL A 41 -9.33 -7.87 6.10
CA VAL A 41 -9.70 -7.95 4.68
C VAL A 41 -10.61 -6.80 4.28
N GLN A 42 -11.61 -6.44 5.10
CA GLN A 42 -12.49 -5.29 4.82
C GLN A 42 -11.76 -3.94 4.93
N ALA A 43 -10.79 -3.81 5.83
CA ALA A 43 -9.97 -2.60 5.94
C ALA A 43 -9.02 -2.46 4.74
N VAL A 44 -8.46 -3.56 4.24
CA VAL A 44 -7.62 -3.61 3.04
C VAL A 44 -8.45 -3.33 1.79
N GLU A 45 -9.66 -3.90 1.67
CA GLU A 45 -10.55 -3.63 0.54
C GLU A 45 -11.07 -2.19 0.51
N LYS A 46 -11.37 -1.59 1.66
CA LYS A 46 -11.76 -0.17 1.74
C LYS A 46 -10.62 0.78 1.40
N ASN A 47 -9.40 0.44 1.78
CA ASN A 47 -8.22 1.22 1.42
C ASN A 47 -7.82 1.05 -0.05
N ASN A 48 -8.08 -0.12 -0.67
CA ASN A 48 -7.83 -0.31 -2.11
C ASN A 48 -8.81 0.44 -3.01
N LYS A 49 -9.98 0.85 -2.50
CA LYS A 49 -10.99 1.55 -3.32
C LYS A 49 -10.86 3.08 -3.29
N SER A 50 -10.06 3.65 -2.39
CA SER A 50 -10.00 5.11 -2.22
C SER A 50 -8.67 5.79 -2.56
N THR A 51 -7.60 5.06 -2.83
CA THR A 51 -6.34 5.65 -3.30
C THR A 51 -5.55 4.68 -4.16
N CYS A 52 -6.00 4.48 -5.39
CA CYS A 52 -5.16 3.89 -6.43
C CYS A 52 -4.05 4.85 -6.88
N ARG A 53 -3.59 5.76 -6.02
CA ARG A 53 -2.39 6.55 -6.31
C ARG A 53 -1.23 5.59 -6.46
N ASN A 54 -0.58 5.63 -7.59
CA ASN A 54 0.66 4.91 -7.75
C ASN A 54 1.78 5.70 -7.05
N ALA A 55 1.87 5.53 -5.73
CA ALA A 55 2.89 6.17 -4.93
C ALA A 55 4.29 5.79 -5.42
N LYS A 56 4.51 4.56 -5.84
CA LYS A 56 5.82 4.10 -6.35
C LYS A 56 6.28 4.89 -7.57
N LEU A 57 5.39 5.15 -8.53
CA LEU A 57 5.73 5.95 -9.72
C LEU A 57 6.01 7.40 -9.34
N GLN A 58 5.20 7.96 -8.46
CA GLN A 58 5.38 9.33 -7.97
C GLN A 58 6.70 9.48 -7.21
N ASP A 59 7.01 8.54 -6.32
CA ASP A 59 8.24 8.53 -5.53
C ASP A 59 9.47 8.37 -6.43
N ALA A 60 9.46 7.45 -7.39
CA ALA A 60 10.54 7.27 -8.36
C ALA A 60 10.81 8.56 -9.16
N ARG A 61 9.74 9.24 -9.62
CA ARG A 61 9.88 10.52 -10.31
C ARG A 61 10.46 11.63 -9.42
N GLN A 62 10.00 11.71 -8.19
CA GLN A 62 10.50 12.72 -7.23
C GLN A 62 11.96 12.45 -6.86
N THR A 63 12.34 11.19 -6.68
CA THR A 63 13.73 10.79 -6.42
C THR A 63 14.62 11.14 -7.60
N ALA A 64 14.14 11.00 -8.83
CA ALA A 64 14.84 11.44 -10.04
C ALA A 64 14.85 12.98 -10.21
N GLY A 65 14.21 13.74 -9.34
CA GLY A 65 14.14 15.21 -9.39
C GLY A 65 13.35 15.74 -10.60
N MET A 66 12.49 14.93 -11.20
CA MET A 66 11.74 15.31 -12.41
C MET A 66 10.35 15.83 -12.08
N SER A 67 9.90 16.86 -12.80
CA SER A 67 8.48 17.24 -12.86
C SER A 67 7.68 16.25 -13.71
N GLN A 68 6.36 16.26 -13.56
CA GLN A 68 5.47 15.43 -14.41
C GLN A 68 5.66 15.74 -15.90
N SER A 69 5.84 17.01 -16.24
CA SER A 69 6.07 17.42 -17.64
C SER A 69 7.41 16.93 -18.17
N GLN A 70 8.46 16.98 -17.37
CA GLN A 70 9.79 16.50 -17.74
C GLN A 70 9.80 14.99 -17.95
N LEU A 71 9.21 14.22 -17.03
CA LEU A 71 9.10 12.77 -17.19
C LEU A 71 8.25 12.38 -18.40
N ALA A 72 7.12 13.04 -18.60
CA ALA A 72 6.26 12.79 -19.76
C ALA A 72 6.99 13.06 -21.09
N ALA A 73 7.73 14.13 -21.17
CA ALA A 73 8.55 14.47 -22.34
C ALA A 73 9.67 13.45 -22.57
N ALA A 74 10.41 13.07 -21.50
CA ALA A 74 11.49 12.09 -21.59
C ALA A 74 10.97 10.68 -21.99
N ALA A 75 9.82 10.28 -21.46
CA ALA A 75 9.17 9.02 -21.78
C ALA A 75 8.39 9.05 -23.13
N GLY A 76 8.23 10.21 -23.75
CA GLY A 76 7.45 10.36 -24.98
C GLY A 76 5.98 9.98 -24.83
N ILE A 77 5.38 10.32 -23.68
CA ILE A 77 3.96 10.13 -23.37
C ILE A 77 3.33 11.49 -23.04
N SER A 78 1.99 11.59 -23.11
CA SER A 78 1.34 12.83 -22.72
C SER A 78 1.36 13.01 -21.20
N VAL A 79 1.49 14.26 -20.75
CA VAL A 79 1.45 14.62 -19.31
C VAL A 79 0.16 14.11 -18.66
N ARG A 80 -0.96 14.18 -19.39
CA ARG A 80 -2.25 13.71 -18.89
C ARG A 80 -2.26 12.21 -18.60
N ILE A 81 -1.65 11.41 -19.46
CA ILE A 81 -1.54 9.95 -19.26
C ILE A 81 -0.67 9.66 -18.03
N LEU A 82 0.44 10.37 -17.86
CA LEU A 82 1.28 10.22 -16.67
C LEU A 82 0.54 10.59 -15.39
N GLN A 83 -0.21 11.71 -15.41
CA GLN A 83 -1.03 12.14 -14.29
C GLN A 83 -2.12 11.12 -13.96
N ASP A 84 -2.74 10.49 -14.97
CA ASP A 84 -3.74 9.46 -14.76
C ASP A 84 -3.15 8.21 -14.10
N TYR A 85 -1.93 7.83 -14.42
CA TYR A 85 -1.21 6.75 -13.73
C TYR A 85 -0.85 7.13 -12.29
N GLU A 86 -0.31 8.32 -12.05
CA GLU A 86 0.06 8.76 -10.69
C GLU A 86 -1.16 8.93 -9.78
N ARG A 87 -2.29 9.40 -10.32
CA ARG A 87 -3.54 9.56 -9.55
C ARG A 87 -4.29 8.23 -9.36
N GLY A 88 -3.91 7.20 -10.10
CA GLY A 88 -4.61 5.92 -10.12
C GLY A 88 -5.92 5.93 -10.92
N ALA A 89 -6.15 6.94 -11.73
CA ALA A 89 -7.24 6.95 -12.70
C ALA A 89 -7.04 5.89 -13.78
N ARG A 90 -5.78 5.53 -14.05
CA ARG A 90 -5.38 4.40 -14.87
C ARG A 90 -4.49 3.47 -14.07
N ASP A 91 -4.76 2.16 -14.18
CA ASP A 91 -3.90 1.16 -13.60
C ASP A 91 -2.60 1.05 -14.40
N ILE A 92 -1.47 1.28 -13.73
CA ILE A 92 -0.16 1.16 -14.35
C ILE A 92 0.20 -0.30 -14.64
N ASN A 93 -0.31 -1.24 -13.85
CA ASN A 93 -0.07 -2.67 -14.05
C ASN A 93 -0.70 -3.17 -15.35
N GLY A 94 -1.81 -2.54 -15.78
CA GLY A 94 -2.45 -2.79 -17.07
C GLY A 94 -1.89 -1.96 -18.24
N ALA A 95 -0.83 -1.19 -18.03
CA ALA A 95 -0.22 -0.38 -19.09
C ALA A 95 0.50 -1.27 -20.12
N LYS A 96 0.57 -0.80 -21.35
CA LYS A 96 1.36 -1.49 -22.38
C LYS A 96 2.82 -1.56 -21.95
N LEU A 97 3.46 -2.72 -22.15
CA LEU A 97 4.87 -2.92 -21.80
C LEU A 97 5.77 -1.84 -22.41
N THR A 98 5.49 -1.42 -23.64
CA THR A 98 6.22 -0.33 -24.28
C THR A 98 6.14 0.99 -23.52
N THR A 99 5.00 1.30 -22.93
CA THR A 99 4.82 2.50 -22.10
C THR A 99 5.58 2.38 -20.77
N LEU A 100 5.52 1.22 -20.14
CA LEU A 100 6.28 0.94 -18.91
C LEU A 100 7.79 1.07 -19.15
N LEU A 101 8.29 0.46 -20.22
CA LEU A 101 9.72 0.55 -20.57
C LEU A 101 10.18 1.99 -20.85
N LYS A 102 9.34 2.80 -21.51
CA LYS A 102 9.63 4.22 -21.74
C LYS A 102 9.76 5.00 -20.44
N ILE A 103 8.85 4.75 -19.49
CA ILE A 103 8.86 5.38 -18.16
C ILE A 103 10.09 4.92 -17.37
N CYS A 104 10.37 3.61 -17.33
CA CYS A 104 11.53 3.05 -16.64
C CYS A 104 12.84 3.60 -17.19
N ASN A 105 12.99 3.67 -18.51
CA ASN A 105 14.18 4.22 -19.15
C ASN A 105 14.36 5.71 -18.84
N ALA A 106 13.27 6.48 -18.78
CA ALA A 106 13.33 7.90 -18.45
C ALA A 106 13.68 8.15 -16.97
N LEU A 107 13.30 7.23 -16.09
CA LEU A 107 13.60 7.29 -14.66
C LEU A 107 14.88 6.54 -14.28
N GLU A 108 15.50 5.83 -15.21
CA GLU A 108 16.66 4.95 -14.97
C GLU A 108 16.38 3.93 -13.85
N CYS A 109 15.14 3.45 -13.76
CA CYS A 109 14.67 2.51 -12.76
C CYS A 109 14.22 1.19 -13.36
N SER A 110 14.06 0.18 -12.53
CA SER A 110 13.56 -1.14 -12.93
C SER A 110 12.04 -1.20 -12.92
N LEU A 111 11.47 -2.16 -13.68
CA LEU A 111 10.03 -2.42 -13.63
C LEU A 111 9.50 -2.76 -12.23
N TRP A 112 10.34 -3.39 -11.40
CA TRP A 112 10.04 -3.74 -10.01
C TRP A 112 9.70 -2.54 -9.12
N GLU A 113 10.29 -1.39 -9.45
CA GLU A 113 10.10 -0.15 -8.68
C GLU A 113 8.78 0.54 -8.99
N ILE A 114 8.19 0.25 -10.14
CA ILE A 114 6.97 0.92 -10.62
C ILE A 114 5.74 0.04 -10.48
N ILE A 115 5.87 -1.27 -10.73
CA ILE A 115 4.77 -2.22 -10.66
C ILE A 115 4.35 -2.42 -9.20
N THR A 116 3.05 -2.41 -8.96
CA THR A 116 2.46 -2.54 -7.63
C THR A 116 1.71 -3.85 -7.45
N ASP A 117 1.32 -4.52 -8.54
CA ASP A 117 0.56 -5.76 -8.49
C ASP A 117 1.44 -6.96 -8.13
N PRO A 118 1.14 -7.68 -7.03
CA PRO A 118 1.95 -8.81 -6.58
C PRO A 118 2.04 -9.95 -7.58
N ALA A 119 0.96 -10.25 -8.30
CA ALA A 119 0.94 -11.33 -9.27
C ALA A 119 1.86 -11.03 -10.46
N THR A 120 1.86 -9.78 -10.92
CA THR A 120 2.77 -9.32 -11.98
C THR A 120 4.23 -9.36 -11.53
N LEU A 121 4.52 -8.98 -10.28
CA LEU A 121 5.87 -9.05 -9.70
C LEU A 121 6.37 -10.50 -9.59
N GLU A 122 5.52 -11.42 -9.15
CA GLU A 122 5.87 -12.85 -9.10
C GLU A 122 6.14 -13.41 -10.50
N GLY A 123 5.33 -13.02 -11.49
CA GLY A 123 5.54 -13.36 -12.89
C GLY A 123 6.88 -12.86 -13.43
N LEU A 124 7.25 -11.62 -13.12
CA LEU A 124 8.55 -11.04 -13.48
C LEU A 124 9.71 -11.80 -12.84
N ASP A 125 9.62 -12.13 -11.55
CA ASP A 125 10.64 -12.88 -10.83
C ASP A 125 10.85 -14.27 -11.47
N THR A 126 9.78 -14.95 -11.79
CA THR A 126 9.82 -16.24 -12.47
C THR A 126 10.46 -16.15 -13.86
N TYR A 127 10.15 -15.08 -14.61
CA TYR A 127 10.73 -14.81 -15.92
C TYR A 127 12.24 -14.54 -15.83
N ASP A 128 12.67 -13.72 -14.88
CA ASP A 128 14.08 -13.36 -14.70
C ASP A 128 14.93 -14.57 -14.26
N LYS A 129 14.39 -15.41 -13.37
CA LYS A 129 15.03 -16.67 -12.94
C LYS A 129 15.29 -17.64 -14.10
N ARG A 130 14.42 -17.67 -15.10
CA ARG A 130 14.61 -18.53 -16.30
C ARG A 130 15.71 -18.03 -17.25
N ARG A 131 16.08 -16.76 -17.16
CA ARG A 131 17.07 -16.14 -18.03
C ARG A 131 18.50 -16.26 -17.51
N ARG A 132 18.65 -16.56 -16.23
CA ARG A 132 19.96 -16.76 -15.59
C ARG A 132 20.38 -18.23 -15.69
#